data_72aeef07f6a86012799b8c3ad3fa7be0
#
_entry.id   72aeef07f6a86012799b8c3ad3fa7be0
#
_cell.length_a   1.000
_cell.length_b   1.000
_cell.length_c   1.000
_cell.angle_alpha   90.00
_cell.angle_beta   90.00
_cell.angle_gamma   90.00
#
_symmetry.space_group_name_H-M   'P 1'
#
loop_
_entity.id
_entity.type
_entity.pdbx_description
1 polymer ?
#
loop_
_entity_poly.entity_id
_entity_poly.type
_entity_poly.pdbx_seq_one_letter_code
_entity_poly.pdbx_strand_id
1 'polypeptide(L)'
;MAKRTKNIMFQTQRQSTKGDTKRFFTIFFSCVLIVLVISCLAILSKYDFNIKSAVSGEAETETTTAVTETTVPEVNADKTYLFWCADSERNGIHFAWLVDVKMPERELIVRTVPCETFVTVNGKASSLENIYSVSGENALVAAVEELSGAEIDGYIGSTDSSFKTMINYFGGVNITVPEQVEHRSGGMTLILIKGRQNMKGDTLYKYLRYLETLGDNGRSLQASALTEIFKSVFTPAYTNRASYVFSKLSNTLKTDLTIVDFSTAETALKILTENGFEALRTDDFEVVKTK
;
A
#
# COMPACT_ATOMS: atom_id res chain seq x y z
N MET A 1 20.07 -65.02 -33.76
CA MET A 1 20.69 -63.75 -34.23
C MET A 1 20.54 -62.71 -33.13
N ALA A 2 21.59 -62.44 -32.35
CA ALA A 2 21.58 -61.50 -31.26
C ALA A 2 22.18 -60.18 -31.74
N LYS A 3 21.39 -59.07 -31.64
CA LYS A 3 21.86 -57.72 -31.94
C LYS A 3 22.60 -57.13 -30.71
N ARG A 4 23.87 -56.87 -30.90
CA ARG A 4 24.73 -56.15 -29.93
C ARG A 4 24.36 -54.68 -29.94
N THR A 5 23.89 -54.16 -28.81
CA THR A 5 23.73 -52.72 -28.54
C THR A 5 25.11 -52.15 -28.14
N LYS A 6 25.61 -51.16 -28.88
CA LYS A 6 26.82 -50.39 -28.54
C LYS A 6 26.49 -49.36 -27.51
N ASN A 7 27.03 -49.44 -26.31
CA ASN A 7 27.04 -48.37 -25.32
C ASN A 7 28.02 -47.29 -25.77
N ILE A 8 27.51 -46.10 -26.05
CA ILE A 8 28.32 -44.90 -26.30
C ILE A 8 28.51 -44.20 -24.94
N MET A 9 29.72 -44.37 -24.37
CA MET A 9 30.18 -43.58 -23.22
C MET A 9 30.57 -42.19 -23.70
N PHE A 10 29.85 -41.17 -23.29
CA PHE A 10 30.32 -39.78 -23.40
C PHE A 10 31.32 -39.50 -22.29
N GLN A 11 32.60 -39.46 -22.63
CA GLN A 11 33.64 -38.90 -21.78
C GLN A 11 33.60 -37.38 -21.89
N THR A 12 33.04 -36.69 -20.89
CA THR A 12 33.20 -35.25 -20.71
C THR A 12 34.63 -34.97 -20.22
N GLN A 13 35.50 -34.62 -21.13
CA GLN A 13 36.85 -34.16 -20.80
C GLN A 13 36.74 -32.71 -20.28
N ARG A 14 36.80 -32.55 -18.95
CA ARG A 14 36.97 -31.25 -18.28
C ARG A 14 38.41 -30.78 -18.54
N GLN A 15 38.64 -29.99 -19.57
CA GLN A 15 39.87 -29.22 -19.70
C GLN A 15 39.84 -28.05 -18.69
N SER A 16 40.58 -28.25 -17.60
CA SER A 16 40.90 -27.17 -16.67
C SER A 16 42.00 -26.31 -17.31
N THR A 17 41.61 -25.20 -17.90
CA THR A 17 42.56 -24.22 -18.43
C THR A 17 43.01 -23.29 -17.31
N LYS A 18 44.28 -23.41 -16.87
CA LYS A 18 44.96 -22.50 -15.91
C LYS A 18 44.89 -21.01 -16.31
N GLY A 19 44.41 -20.68 -17.51
CA GLY A 19 44.22 -19.31 -18.00
C GLY A 19 42.93 -18.63 -17.50
N ASP A 20 41.88 -19.41 -17.25
CA ASP A 20 40.57 -18.85 -16.89
C ASP A 20 40.53 -18.30 -15.46
N THR A 21 41.26 -18.92 -14.56
CA THR A 21 41.35 -18.46 -13.15
C THR A 21 42.01 -17.08 -13.05
N LYS A 22 43.09 -16.83 -13.82
CA LYS A 22 43.75 -15.52 -13.84
C LYS A 22 42.81 -14.43 -14.43
N ARG A 23 42.11 -14.72 -15.50
CA ARG A 23 41.14 -13.79 -16.09
C ARG A 23 39.97 -13.51 -15.16
N PHE A 24 39.48 -14.54 -14.45
CA PHE A 24 38.44 -14.36 -13.43
C PHE A 24 38.87 -13.41 -12.31
N PHE A 25 40.07 -13.64 -11.75
CA PHE A 25 40.64 -12.78 -10.71
C PHE A 25 40.87 -11.33 -11.21
N THR A 26 41.33 -11.17 -12.46
CA THR A 26 41.51 -9.82 -13.03
C THR A 26 40.18 -9.09 -13.18
N ILE A 27 39.14 -9.75 -13.68
CA ILE A 27 37.81 -9.18 -13.81
C ILE A 27 37.21 -8.86 -12.43
N PHE A 28 37.35 -9.81 -11.48
CA PHE A 28 36.85 -9.63 -10.11
C PHE A 28 37.51 -8.42 -9.42
N PHE A 29 38.85 -8.32 -9.45
CA PHE A 29 39.56 -7.19 -8.86
C PHE A 29 39.24 -5.86 -9.58
N SER A 30 39.01 -5.86 -10.89
CA SER A 30 38.57 -4.70 -11.63
C SER A 30 37.20 -4.21 -11.17
N CYS A 31 36.24 -5.12 -10.99
CA CYS A 31 34.90 -4.79 -10.47
C CYS A 31 34.97 -4.24 -9.04
N VAL A 32 35.76 -4.86 -8.16
CA VAL A 32 35.95 -4.38 -6.79
C VAL A 32 36.56 -2.98 -6.77
N LEU A 33 37.53 -2.72 -7.63
CA LEU A 33 38.17 -1.40 -7.72
C LEU A 33 37.21 -0.34 -8.23
N ILE A 34 36.35 -0.66 -9.20
CA ILE A 34 35.31 0.27 -9.68
C ILE A 34 34.31 0.60 -8.55
N VAL A 35 33.86 -0.41 -7.78
CA VAL A 35 32.95 -0.18 -6.64
C VAL A 35 33.62 0.68 -5.58
N LEU A 36 34.91 0.46 -5.27
CA LEU A 36 35.67 1.29 -4.33
C LEU A 36 35.80 2.74 -4.81
N VAL A 37 36.05 2.97 -6.09
CA VAL A 37 36.14 4.32 -6.66
C VAL A 37 34.79 5.02 -6.59
N ILE A 38 33.70 4.34 -6.94
CA ILE A 38 32.33 4.92 -6.83
C ILE A 38 32.02 5.24 -5.37
N SER A 39 32.34 4.36 -4.42
CA SER A 39 32.10 4.59 -3.00
C SER A 39 32.94 5.76 -2.48
N CYS A 40 34.20 5.89 -2.89
CA CYS A 40 35.05 7.03 -2.55
C CYS A 40 34.52 8.34 -3.11
N LEU A 41 34.04 8.35 -4.36
CA LEU A 41 33.44 9.53 -4.99
C LEU A 41 32.13 9.94 -4.28
N ALA A 42 31.33 8.98 -3.87
CA ALA A 42 30.11 9.23 -3.10
C ALA A 42 30.40 9.84 -1.72
N ILE A 43 31.45 9.38 -1.05
CA ILE A 43 31.90 9.95 0.23
C ILE A 43 32.46 11.37 0.02
N LEU A 44 33.32 11.57 -0.97
CA LEU A 44 33.90 12.89 -1.28
C LEU A 44 32.82 13.90 -1.70
N SER A 45 31.82 13.47 -2.44
CA SER A 45 30.66 14.29 -2.80
C SER A 45 29.86 14.78 -1.57
N LYS A 46 29.78 13.96 -0.53
CA LYS A 46 29.12 14.33 0.73
C LYS A 46 29.87 15.38 1.54
N TYR A 47 31.19 15.54 1.30
CA TYR A 47 32.06 16.48 1.99
C TYR A 47 32.60 17.60 1.04
N ASP A 48 31.81 17.97 0.02
CA ASP A 48 32.15 18.99 -0.97
C ASP A 48 33.55 18.85 -1.58
N PHE A 49 33.98 17.58 -1.79
CA PHE A 49 35.31 17.21 -2.29
C PHE A 49 36.50 17.65 -1.39
N ASN A 50 36.25 17.97 -0.12
CA ASN A 50 37.28 18.29 0.84
C ASN A 50 37.84 17.02 1.49
N ILE A 51 39.03 16.59 1.04
CA ILE A 51 39.70 15.36 1.50
C ILE A 51 40.08 15.42 2.98
N LYS A 52 40.39 16.61 3.52
CA LYS A 52 40.79 16.77 4.93
C LYS A 52 39.60 16.50 5.86
N SER A 53 38.42 17.03 5.57
CA SER A 53 37.20 16.79 6.37
C SER A 53 36.68 15.36 6.24
N ALA A 54 36.89 14.71 5.10
CA ALA A 54 36.51 13.32 4.91
C ALA A 54 37.37 12.30 5.68
N VAL A 55 38.65 12.64 5.95
CA VAL A 55 39.59 11.75 6.65
C VAL A 55 39.67 12.03 8.14
N SER A 56 39.56 13.30 8.58
CA SER A 56 39.66 13.69 9.99
C SER A 56 38.36 13.49 10.78
N GLY A 57 37.23 13.38 10.12
CA GLY A 57 35.92 13.28 10.78
C GLY A 57 35.51 14.56 11.54
N GLU A 58 36.36 15.61 11.50
CA GLU A 58 36.06 16.91 12.08
C GLU A 58 35.26 17.74 11.08
N ALA A 59 33.96 17.76 11.28
CA ALA A 59 33.12 18.82 10.75
C ALA A 59 33.56 20.10 11.45
N GLU A 60 34.09 21.09 10.73
CA GLU A 60 34.29 22.41 11.26
C GLU A 60 32.96 22.91 11.82
N THR A 61 32.89 22.95 13.15
CA THR A 61 31.77 23.54 13.87
C THR A 61 31.94 25.06 13.73
N GLU A 62 31.47 25.62 12.63
CA GLU A 62 31.09 27.02 12.67
C GLU A 62 29.89 27.14 13.61
N THR A 63 30.18 27.64 14.81
CA THR A 63 29.18 28.00 15.79
C THR A 63 28.44 29.23 15.28
N THR A 64 27.56 29.03 14.33
CA THR A 64 26.48 29.97 14.09
C THR A 64 25.26 29.34 14.75
N THR A 65 24.90 29.89 15.92
CA THR A 65 23.65 29.60 16.59
C THR A 65 22.51 30.18 15.75
N ALA A 66 22.26 29.57 14.60
CA ALA A 66 21.00 29.64 13.95
C ALA A 66 20.23 28.41 14.46
N VAL A 67 19.26 28.65 15.30
CA VAL A 67 18.15 27.68 15.50
C VAL A 67 17.57 27.52 14.12
N THR A 68 18.09 26.54 13.38
CA THR A 68 17.42 26.05 12.18
C THR A 68 16.22 25.27 12.71
N GLU A 69 15.10 25.99 12.87
CA GLU A 69 13.81 25.31 12.82
C GLU A 69 13.90 24.45 11.58
N THR A 70 13.93 23.14 11.77
CA THR A 70 13.77 22.18 10.69
C THR A 70 12.35 22.37 10.20
N THR A 71 12.15 23.34 9.31
CA THR A 71 10.87 23.52 8.65
C THR A 71 10.64 22.22 7.87
N VAL A 72 9.77 21.38 8.42
CA VAL A 72 9.20 20.25 7.70
C VAL A 72 8.69 20.82 6.37
N PRO A 73 9.07 20.27 5.21
CA PRO A 73 8.56 20.78 3.95
C PRO A 73 7.05 20.83 4.01
N GLU A 74 6.46 22.01 3.84
CA GLU A 74 5.03 22.19 3.85
C GLU A 74 4.47 21.55 2.56
N VAL A 75 3.90 20.37 2.71
CA VAL A 75 3.20 19.69 1.62
C VAL A 75 1.74 20.10 1.73
N ASN A 76 1.34 21.05 0.91
CA ASN A 76 -0.03 21.53 0.81
C ASN A 76 -0.74 20.67 -0.24
N ALA A 77 -1.33 19.56 0.18
CA ALA A 77 -2.09 18.68 -0.71
C ALA A 77 -3.18 17.93 0.06
N ASP A 78 -4.38 18.45 -0.01
CA ASP A 78 -5.57 17.69 0.36
C ASP A 78 -5.91 16.74 -0.78
N LYS A 79 -6.12 15.46 -0.45
CA LYS A 79 -6.44 14.41 -1.40
C LYS A 79 -7.54 13.52 -0.88
N THR A 80 -8.45 13.15 -1.76
CA THR A 80 -9.54 12.22 -1.47
C THR A 80 -9.38 10.95 -2.31
N TYR A 81 -9.38 9.81 -1.65
CA TYR A 81 -9.23 8.51 -2.31
C TYR A 81 -10.43 7.60 -2.05
N LEU A 82 -10.82 6.85 -3.07
CA LEU A 82 -11.84 5.82 -2.96
C LEU A 82 -11.17 4.43 -2.89
N PHE A 83 -11.49 3.70 -1.83
CA PHE A 83 -11.07 2.30 -1.66
C PHE A 83 -12.30 1.39 -1.71
N TRP A 84 -12.20 0.22 -2.36
CA TRP A 84 -13.26 -0.78 -2.27
C TRP A 84 -12.73 -2.20 -2.38
N CYS A 85 -13.57 -3.15 -1.93
CA CYS A 85 -13.37 -4.56 -2.17
C CYS A 85 -14.61 -5.14 -2.85
N ALA A 86 -14.40 -5.80 -3.99
CA ALA A 86 -15.45 -6.44 -4.79
C ALA A 86 -15.38 -7.96 -4.70
N ASP A 87 -16.53 -8.61 -4.85
CA ASP A 87 -16.61 -10.06 -5.03
C ASP A 87 -16.06 -10.45 -6.41
N SER A 88 -15.08 -11.35 -6.43
CA SER A 88 -14.53 -11.86 -7.68
C SER A 88 -15.51 -12.71 -8.50
N GLU A 89 -16.53 -13.30 -7.87
CA GLU A 89 -17.52 -14.15 -8.55
C GLU A 89 -18.73 -13.36 -9.07
N ARG A 90 -19.14 -12.31 -8.35
CA ARG A 90 -20.37 -11.55 -8.64
C ARG A 90 -20.12 -10.13 -9.13
N ASN A 91 -18.87 -9.68 -9.16
CA ASN A 91 -18.48 -8.28 -9.43
C ASN A 91 -19.17 -7.22 -8.54
N GLY A 92 -19.87 -7.63 -7.48
CA GLY A 92 -20.50 -6.74 -6.52
C GLY A 92 -19.49 -6.18 -5.53
N ILE A 93 -19.77 -4.99 -4.97
CA ILE A 93 -18.94 -4.37 -3.94
C ILE A 93 -19.42 -4.83 -2.57
N HIS A 94 -18.50 -5.29 -1.73
CA HIS A 94 -18.80 -5.66 -0.36
C HIS A 94 -18.64 -4.54 0.63
N PHE A 95 -17.57 -3.76 0.48
CA PHE A 95 -17.33 -2.59 1.30
C PHE A 95 -16.51 -1.58 0.52
N ALA A 96 -16.76 -0.33 0.81
CA ALA A 96 -16.04 0.80 0.24
C ALA A 96 -15.79 1.88 1.29
N TRP A 97 -14.71 2.63 1.11
CA TRP A 97 -14.32 3.72 1.98
C TRP A 97 -13.91 4.93 1.16
N LEU A 98 -14.34 6.09 1.61
CA LEU A 98 -13.83 7.37 1.16
C LEU A 98 -12.83 7.87 2.21
N VAL A 99 -11.64 8.24 1.77
CA VAL A 99 -10.54 8.61 2.64
C VAL A 99 -10.00 9.97 2.24
N ASP A 100 -10.15 10.95 3.13
CA ASP A 100 -9.53 12.24 2.96
C ASP A 100 -8.18 12.26 3.67
N VAL A 101 -7.16 12.69 2.95
CA VAL A 101 -5.82 12.96 3.46
C VAL A 101 -5.65 14.47 3.48
N LYS A 102 -5.48 15.04 4.67
CA LYS A 102 -5.28 16.47 4.89
C LYS A 102 -3.82 16.73 5.22
N MET A 103 -3.13 17.47 4.33
CA MET A 103 -1.76 17.89 4.52
C MET A 103 -1.70 19.42 4.39
N PRO A 104 -1.14 20.19 5.32
CA PRO A 104 -0.10 19.81 6.30
C PRO A 104 -0.60 19.30 7.66
N GLU A 105 -1.91 19.28 7.92
CA GLU A 105 -2.49 18.92 9.22
C GLU A 105 -2.15 17.49 9.63
N ARG A 106 -1.76 16.64 8.71
CA ARG A 106 -1.48 15.21 8.91
C ARG A 106 -2.70 14.47 9.45
N GLU A 107 -3.86 14.87 8.96
CA GLU A 107 -5.15 14.28 9.31
C GLU A 107 -5.59 13.28 8.24
N LEU A 108 -6.12 12.15 8.69
CA LEU A 108 -6.75 11.16 7.84
C LEU A 108 -8.18 10.93 8.34
N ILE A 109 -9.14 11.12 7.46
CA ILE A 109 -10.56 10.95 7.75
C ILE A 109 -11.10 9.80 6.92
N VAL A 110 -11.65 8.79 7.58
CA VAL A 110 -12.20 7.60 6.93
C VAL A 110 -13.70 7.57 7.09
N ARG A 111 -14.40 7.43 5.97
CA ARG A 111 -15.86 7.26 5.92
C ARG A 111 -16.21 5.97 5.18
N THR A 112 -17.05 5.13 5.77
CA THR A 112 -17.54 3.93 5.08
C THR A 112 -18.69 4.33 4.15
N VAL A 113 -18.53 4.05 2.86
CA VAL A 113 -19.55 4.31 1.84
C VAL A 113 -20.58 3.19 1.88
N PRO A 114 -21.88 3.51 2.07
CA PRO A 114 -22.94 2.50 2.07
C PRO A 114 -23.21 2.02 0.63
N CYS A 115 -22.72 0.83 0.28
CA CYS A 115 -22.75 0.30 -1.09
C CYS A 115 -24.17 0.02 -1.62
N GLU A 116 -25.13 -0.14 -0.72
CA GLU A 116 -26.55 -0.28 -1.02
C GLU A 116 -27.26 1.03 -1.41
N THR A 117 -26.59 2.18 -1.24
CA THR A 117 -27.19 3.50 -1.57
C THR A 117 -27.49 3.62 -3.06
N PHE A 118 -28.66 4.15 -3.36
CA PHE A 118 -29.12 4.39 -4.73
C PHE A 118 -28.70 5.77 -5.21
N VAL A 119 -28.19 5.81 -6.43
CA VAL A 119 -27.85 7.01 -7.19
C VAL A 119 -28.62 7.03 -8.49
N THR A 120 -29.02 8.20 -8.97
CA THR A 120 -29.70 8.34 -10.26
C THR A 120 -28.67 8.58 -11.37
N VAL A 121 -28.29 7.52 -12.07
CA VAL A 121 -27.39 7.61 -13.23
C VAL A 121 -28.23 7.55 -14.50
N ASN A 122 -28.11 8.56 -15.37
CA ASN A 122 -28.86 8.65 -16.63
C ASN A 122 -30.40 8.49 -16.46
N GLY A 123 -30.95 9.04 -15.38
CA GLY A 123 -32.40 8.99 -15.07
C GLY A 123 -32.89 7.65 -14.52
N LYS A 124 -31.98 6.73 -14.19
CA LYS A 124 -32.31 5.45 -13.55
C LYS A 124 -31.65 5.34 -12.19
N ALA A 125 -32.43 5.05 -11.16
CA ALA A 125 -31.92 4.76 -9.83
C ALA A 125 -31.23 3.38 -9.83
N SER A 126 -29.99 3.34 -9.34
CA SER A 126 -29.20 2.12 -9.24
C SER A 126 -28.33 2.15 -7.99
N SER A 127 -28.13 1.02 -7.32
CA SER A 127 -27.21 0.94 -6.19
C SER A 127 -25.75 1.05 -6.67
N LEU A 128 -24.85 1.51 -5.81
CA LEU A 128 -23.41 1.56 -6.12
C LEU A 128 -22.85 0.21 -6.55
N GLU A 129 -23.30 -0.86 -5.88
CA GLU A 129 -22.95 -2.24 -6.23
C GLU A 129 -23.31 -2.56 -7.69
N ASN A 130 -24.54 -2.22 -8.11
CA ASN A 130 -25.00 -2.50 -9.46
C ASN A 130 -24.33 -1.57 -10.49
N ILE A 131 -24.06 -0.31 -10.15
CA ILE A 131 -23.30 0.61 -11.01
C ILE A 131 -21.92 0.04 -11.30
N TYR A 132 -21.22 -0.42 -10.27
CA TYR A 132 -19.90 -1.03 -10.43
C TYR A 132 -19.97 -2.29 -11.31
N SER A 133 -20.90 -3.20 -11.04
CA SER A 133 -21.00 -4.49 -11.78
C SER A 133 -21.33 -4.30 -13.26
N VAL A 134 -22.10 -3.27 -13.61
CA VAL A 134 -22.54 -3.01 -15.00
C VAL A 134 -21.60 -2.07 -15.74
N SER A 135 -21.06 -1.05 -15.06
CA SER A 135 -20.38 0.08 -15.70
C SER A 135 -18.93 0.26 -15.26
N GLY A 136 -18.47 -0.52 -14.28
CA GLY A 136 -17.06 -0.57 -13.85
C GLY A 136 -16.63 0.58 -12.94
N GLU A 137 -15.31 0.74 -12.83
CA GLU A 137 -14.63 1.56 -11.84
C GLU A 137 -14.96 3.06 -11.97
N ASN A 138 -14.87 3.60 -13.18
CA ASN A 138 -15.09 5.04 -13.42
C ASN A 138 -16.53 5.46 -13.11
N ALA A 139 -17.50 4.58 -13.38
CA ALA A 139 -18.89 4.85 -13.04
C ALA A 139 -19.15 4.80 -11.53
N LEU A 140 -18.45 3.91 -10.81
CA LEU A 140 -18.47 3.89 -9.35
C LEU A 140 -17.90 5.17 -8.76
N VAL A 141 -16.73 5.61 -9.23
CA VAL A 141 -16.10 6.87 -8.80
C VAL A 141 -17.08 8.03 -8.99
N ALA A 142 -17.60 8.23 -10.19
CA ALA A 142 -18.56 9.31 -10.48
C ALA A 142 -19.83 9.24 -9.59
N ALA A 143 -20.33 8.04 -9.30
CA ALA A 143 -21.49 7.87 -8.42
C ALA A 143 -21.18 8.21 -6.96
N VAL A 144 -19.97 7.89 -6.48
CA VAL A 144 -19.56 8.27 -5.11
C VAL A 144 -19.30 9.76 -5.01
N GLU A 145 -18.72 10.39 -6.04
CA GLU A 145 -18.58 11.86 -6.13
C GLU A 145 -19.94 12.56 -6.06
N GLU A 146 -20.92 12.07 -6.82
CA GLU A 146 -22.28 12.61 -6.78
C GLU A 146 -22.93 12.49 -5.39
N LEU A 147 -22.73 11.36 -4.71
CA LEU A 147 -23.26 11.12 -3.38
C LEU A 147 -22.59 11.96 -2.30
N SER A 148 -21.26 12.05 -2.34
CA SER A 148 -20.46 12.71 -1.29
C SER A 148 -20.27 14.20 -1.51
N GLY A 149 -20.41 14.67 -2.76
CA GLY A 149 -20.03 16.01 -3.17
C GLY A 149 -18.52 16.28 -3.15
N ALA A 150 -17.71 15.24 -2.95
CA ALA A 150 -16.26 15.33 -2.94
C ALA A 150 -15.70 14.95 -4.32
N GLU A 151 -14.62 15.60 -4.77
CA GLU A 151 -13.82 15.19 -5.90
C GLU A 151 -12.88 14.06 -5.47
N ILE A 152 -12.81 12.98 -6.23
CA ILE A 152 -11.97 11.82 -5.93
C ILE A 152 -10.68 11.90 -6.78
N ASP A 153 -9.55 12.10 -6.12
CA ASP A 153 -8.23 12.24 -6.75
C ASP A 153 -7.64 10.92 -7.25
N GLY A 154 -8.15 9.80 -6.77
CA GLY A 154 -7.72 8.49 -7.22
C GLY A 154 -8.41 7.35 -6.47
N TYR A 155 -8.25 6.14 -6.99
CA TYR A 155 -8.91 4.98 -6.39
C TYR A 155 -8.01 3.75 -6.29
N ILE A 156 -8.36 2.86 -5.35
CA ILE A 156 -7.76 1.54 -5.16
C ILE A 156 -8.88 0.51 -4.94
N GLY A 157 -9.16 -0.27 -5.97
CA GLY A 157 -10.10 -1.39 -5.93
C GLY A 157 -9.39 -2.73 -5.76
N SER A 158 -9.96 -3.60 -4.95
CA SER A 158 -9.47 -4.96 -4.74
C SER A 158 -10.57 -5.98 -5.00
N THR A 159 -10.16 -7.21 -5.32
CA THR A 159 -11.02 -8.37 -5.16
C THR A 159 -10.82 -8.94 -3.76
N ASP A 160 -11.70 -9.86 -3.34
CA ASP A 160 -11.55 -10.62 -2.10
C ASP A 160 -10.16 -11.30 -2.00
N SER A 161 -9.68 -11.88 -3.09
CA SER A 161 -8.37 -12.54 -3.16
C SER A 161 -7.21 -11.55 -3.04
N SER A 162 -7.25 -10.44 -3.79
CA SER A 162 -6.18 -9.44 -3.74
C SER A 162 -6.16 -8.68 -2.43
N PHE A 163 -7.33 -8.38 -1.83
CA PHE A 163 -7.43 -7.81 -0.49
C PHE A 163 -6.75 -8.70 0.55
N LYS A 164 -7.11 -10.00 0.57
CA LYS A 164 -6.50 -10.97 1.48
C LYS A 164 -4.98 -11.06 1.31
N THR A 165 -4.52 -11.07 0.07
CA THR A 165 -3.10 -11.11 -0.26
C THR A 165 -2.37 -9.85 0.22
N MET A 166 -2.96 -8.68 0.00
CA MET A 166 -2.42 -7.39 0.45
C MET A 166 -2.28 -7.34 1.98
N ILE A 167 -3.33 -7.72 2.72
CA ILE A 167 -3.29 -7.75 4.19
C ILE A 167 -2.23 -8.74 4.70
N ASN A 168 -2.10 -9.90 4.07
CA ASN A 168 -1.08 -10.89 4.43
C ASN A 168 0.34 -10.38 4.14
N TYR A 169 0.53 -9.61 3.06
CA TYR A 169 1.82 -8.98 2.73
C TYR A 169 2.29 -8.04 3.84
N PHE A 170 1.37 -7.29 4.45
CA PHE A 170 1.66 -6.42 5.60
C PHE A 170 1.73 -7.16 6.95
N GLY A 171 1.64 -8.47 6.95
CA GLY A 171 1.75 -9.27 8.18
C GLY A 171 0.45 -9.36 9.00
N GLY A 172 -0.67 -8.93 8.44
CA GLY A 172 -1.96 -8.82 9.13
C GLY A 172 -2.12 -7.48 9.83
N VAL A 173 -3.30 -7.25 10.41
CA VAL A 173 -3.70 -6.00 11.06
C VAL A 173 -4.18 -6.28 12.47
N ASN A 174 -3.79 -5.45 13.43
CA ASN A 174 -4.25 -5.56 14.80
C ASN A 174 -5.59 -4.86 14.97
N ILE A 175 -6.66 -5.64 15.09
CA ILE A 175 -8.03 -5.14 15.26
C ILE A 175 -8.50 -5.39 16.69
N THR A 176 -9.18 -4.41 17.28
CA THR A 176 -9.89 -4.58 18.54
C THR A 176 -11.33 -4.95 18.25
N VAL A 177 -11.70 -6.18 18.60
CA VAL A 177 -13.08 -6.70 18.48
C VAL A 177 -13.84 -6.28 19.75
N PRO A 178 -14.91 -5.47 19.62
CA PRO A 178 -15.60 -4.93 20.78
C PRO A 178 -16.34 -6.00 21.59
N GLU A 179 -16.85 -7.01 20.89
CA GLU A 179 -17.61 -8.12 21.50
C GLU A 179 -17.24 -9.43 20.82
N GLN A 180 -17.50 -10.56 21.48
CA GLN A 180 -17.31 -11.87 20.88
C GLN A 180 -18.22 -12.01 19.65
N VAL A 181 -17.67 -12.52 18.54
CA VAL A 181 -18.40 -12.77 17.32
C VAL A 181 -18.45 -14.26 17.05
N GLU A 182 -19.65 -14.77 16.85
CA GLU A 182 -19.90 -16.09 16.26
C GLU A 182 -20.90 -15.92 15.13
N HIS A 183 -20.43 -16.00 13.90
CA HIS A 183 -21.23 -15.77 12.70
C HIS A 183 -21.07 -16.93 11.71
N ARG A 184 -22.21 -17.49 11.28
CA ARG A 184 -22.28 -18.57 10.30
C ARG A 184 -23.38 -18.25 9.30
N SER A 185 -23.02 -17.79 8.13
CA SER A 185 -23.97 -17.46 7.06
C SER A 185 -23.29 -17.53 5.69
N GLY A 186 -24.03 -17.93 4.66
CA GLY A 186 -23.57 -17.90 3.27
C GLY A 186 -22.27 -18.67 2.99
N GLY A 187 -22.00 -19.75 3.71
CA GLY A 187 -20.75 -20.51 3.59
C GLY A 187 -19.57 -19.91 4.35
N MET A 188 -19.76 -18.75 5.00
CA MET A 188 -18.75 -18.09 5.82
C MET A 188 -18.91 -18.49 7.30
N THR A 189 -17.83 -18.92 7.92
CA THR A 189 -17.73 -19.10 9.37
C THR A 189 -16.71 -18.14 9.92
N LEU A 190 -17.11 -17.36 10.94
CA LEU A 190 -16.25 -16.43 11.65
C LEU A 190 -16.46 -16.58 13.16
N ILE A 191 -15.38 -16.87 13.87
CA ILE A 191 -15.36 -16.94 15.35
C ILE A 191 -14.23 -16.04 15.82
N LEU A 192 -14.57 -14.99 16.57
CA LEU A 192 -13.62 -14.05 17.14
C LEU A 192 -13.91 -13.86 18.62
N ILE A 193 -12.87 -13.81 19.41
CA ILE A 193 -12.96 -13.42 20.82
C ILE A 193 -12.97 -11.91 20.96
N LYS A 194 -13.55 -11.39 22.01
CA LYS A 194 -13.43 -9.97 22.38
C LYS A 194 -11.97 -9.59 22.64
N GLY A 195 -11.57 -8.39 22.22
CA GLY A 195 -10.26 -7.82 22.50
C GLY A 195 -9.39 -7.66 21.25
N ARG A 196 -8.13 -7.25 21.47
CA ARG A 196 -7.17 -6.98 20.40
C ARG A 196 -6.54 -8.26 19.89
N GLN A 197 -6.59 -8.47 18.57
CA GLN A 197 -6.02 -9.63 17.91
C GLN A 197 -5.49 -9.28 16.53
N ASN A 198 -4.43 -9.98 16.09
CA ASN A 198 -3.90 -9.83 14.74
C ASN A 198 -4.74 -10.63 13.75
N MET A 199 -5.41 -9.94 12.85
CA MET A 199 -6.20 -10.55 11.80
C MET A 199 -5.41 -10.64 10.50
N LYS A 200 -5.24 -11.85 9.98
CA LYS A 200 -4.74 -12.09 8.64
C LYS A 200 -5.83 -11.83 7.60
N GLY A 201 -5.44 -11.77 6.32
CA GLY A 201 -6.31 -11.34 5.24
C GLY A 201 -7.66 -12.04 5.19
N ASP A 202 -7.73 -13.36 5.35
CA ASP A 202 -9.00 -14.08 5.34
C ASP A 202 -9.89 -13.75 6.54
N THR A 203 -9.29 -13.66 7.74
CA THR A 203 -10.04 -13.33 8.96
C THR A 203 -10.55 -11.89 8.92
N LEU A 204 -9.69 -10.93 8.48
CA LEU A 204 -10.09 -9.53 8.35
C LEU A 204 -11.18 -9.35 7.30
N TYR A 205 -11.05 -9.99 6.14
CA TYR A 205 -12.07 -9.97 5.12
C TYR A 205 -13.42 -10.47 5.64
N LYS A 206 -13.44 -11.62 6.30
CA LYS A 206 -14.66 -12.18 6.91
C LYS A 206 -15.24 -11.26 7.99
N TYR A 207 -14.39 -10.61 8.75
CA TYR A 207 -14.83 -9.65 9.77
C TYR A 207 -15.49 -8.43 9.13
N LEU A 208 -14.90 -7.83 8.10
CA LEU A 208 -15.51 -6.72 7.37
C LEU A 208 -16.83 -7.09 6.71
N ARG A 209 -16.92 -8.32 6.15
CA ARG A 209 -18.19 -8.88 5.61
C ARG A 209 -19.25 -9.10 6.70
N TYR A 210 -18.85 -9.52 7.87
CA TYR A 210 -19.77 -9.62 9.01
C TYR A 210 -20.26 -8.24 9.44
N LEU A 211 -19.37 -7.25 9.51
CA LEU A 211 -19.74 -5.89 9.88
C LEU A 211 -20.75 -5.28 8.89
N GLU A 212 -20.68 -5.60 7.61
CA GLU A 212 -21.67 -5.20 6.60
C GLU A 212 -23.10 -5.59 7.02
N THR A 213 -23.26 -6.74 7.67
CA THR A 213 -24.57 -7.22 8.14
C THR A 213 -25.16 -6.44 9.33
N LEU A 214 -24.35 -5.59 9.97
CA LEU A 214 -24.73 -4.82 11.16
C LEU A 214 -25.24 -3.39 10.84
N GLY A 215 -25.33 -3.03 9.55
CA GLY A 215 -25.79 -1.72 9.12
C GLY A 215 -24.89 -0.57 9.63
N ASP A 216 -25.48 0.52 10.14
CA ASP A 216 -24.73 1.73 10.57
C ASP A 216 -23.66 1.42 11.63
N ASN A 217 -23.98 0.60 12.62
CA ASN A 217 -23.02 0.21 13.64
C ASN A 217 -21.81 -0.54 13.02
N GLY A 218 -22.05 -1.35 12.02
CA GLY A 218 -21.01 -2.06 11.30
C GLY A 218 -20.16 -1.11 10.46
N ARG A 219 -20.74 -0.09 9.83
CA ARG A 219 -20.02 0.91 9.03
C ARG A 219 -18.97 1.67 9.86
N SER A 220 -19.32 2.11 11.05
CA SER A 220 -18.36 2.75 11.96
C SER A 220 -17.19 1.82 12.32
N LEU A 221 -17.46 0.54 12.57
CA LEU A 221 -16.42 -0.46 12.83
C LEU A 221 -15.58 -0.77 11.60
N GLN A 222 -16.17 -0.78 10.40
CA GLN A 222 -15.41 -0.92 9.14
C GLN A 222 -14.47 0.26 8.92
N ALA A 223 -14.92 1.50 9.14
CA ALA A 223 -14.06 2.67 9.06
C ALA A 223 -12.90 2.58 10.08
N SER A 224 -13.20 2.18 11.32
CA SER A 224 -12.19 1.96 12.36
C SER A 224 -11.17 0.86 11.96
N ALA A 225 -11.62 -0.21 11.30
CA ALA A 225 -10.72 -1.24 10.81
C ALA A 225 -9.78 -0.71 9.72
N LEU A 226 -10.24 0.16 8.82
CA LEU A 226 -9.39 0.78 7.81
C LEU A 226 -8.35 1.71 8.45
N THR A 227 -8.68 2.46 9.50
CA THR A 227 -7.69 3.25 10.23
C THR A 227 -6.56 2.39 10.82
N GLU A 228 -6.89 1.20 11.33
CA GLU A 228 -5.88 0.26 11.83
C GLU A 228 -5.04 -0.36 10.68
N ILE A 229 -5.62 -0.55 9.49
CA ILE A 229 -4.87 -0.94 8.28
C ILE A 229 -3.85 0.15 7.95
N PHE A 230 -4.24 1.42 7.90
CA PHE A 230 -3.31 2.52 7.64
C PHE A 230 -2.18 2.59 8.67
N LYS A 231 -2.47 2.48 9.96
CA LYS A 231 -1.44 2.41 11.02
C LYS A 231 -0.45 1.26 10.80
N SER A 232 -0.91 0.14 10.26
CA SER A 232 -0.06 -1.03 10.00
C SER A 232 0.81 -0.86 8.76
N VAL A 233 0.34 -0.08 7.78
CA VAL A 233 1.01 0.15 6.48
C VAL A 233 1.97 1.34 6.55
N PHE A 234 1.58 2.44 7.19
CA PHE A 234 2.39 3.65 7.34
C PHE A 234 3.46 3.46 8.42
N THR A 235 4.41 2.59 8.14
CA THR A 235 5.56 2.32 8.99
C THR A 235 6.85 2.43 8.18
N PRO A 236 8.01 2.79 8.78
CA PRO A 236 9.29 2.89 8.06
C PRO A 236 9.65 1.63 7.28
N ALA A 237 9.19 0.46 7.75
CA ALA A 237 9.43 -0.81 7.08
C ALA A 237 8.85 -0.88 5.66
N TYR A 238 7.74 -0.19 5.41
CA TYR A 238 7.05 -0.16 4.12
C TYR A 238 7.25 1.14 3.37
N THR A 239 7.21 2.28 4.05
CA THR A 239 7.31 3.61 3.42
C THR A 239 8.71 3.91 2.88
N ASN A 240 9.78 3.42 3.51
CA ASN A 240 11.15 3.54 2.98
C ASN A 240 11.38 2.78 1.65
N ARG A 241 10.45 1.93 1.25
CA ARG A 241 10.47 1.21 -0.03
C ARG A 241 9.10 1.25 -0.71
N ALA A 242 8.42 2.35 -0.53
CA ALA A 242 7.04 2.53 -0.91
C ALA A 242 6.81 2.29 -2.42
N SER A 243 7.68 2.78 -3.30
CA SER A 243 7.61 2.52 -4.75
C SER A 243 7.68 1.03 -5.08
N TYR A 244 8.52 0.27 -4.37
CA TYR A 244 8.57 -1.20 -4.53
C TYR A 244 7.28 -1.86 -4.06
N VAL A 245 6.75 -1.45 -2.88
CA VAL A 245 5.49 -1.96 -2.34
C VAL A 245 4.34 -1.67 -3.30
N PHE A 246 4.23 -0.44 -3.79
CA PHE A 246 3.23 -0.04 -4.78
C PHE A 246 3.32 -0.90 -6.05
N SER A 247 4.51 -0.98 -6.66
CA SER A 247 4.73 -1.78 -7.87
C SER A 247 4.40 -3.28 -7.67
N LYS A 248 4.59 -3.80 -6.45
CA LYS A 248 4.26 -5.18 -6.12
C LYS A 248 2.76 -5.42 -6.01
N LEU A 249 2.03 -4.46 -5.46
CA LEU A 249 0.59 -4.58 -5.20
C LEU A 249 -0.27 -4.12 -6.38
N SER A 250 0.13 -3.10 -7.13
CA SER A 250 -0.63 -2.51 -8.25
C SER A 250 -1.02 -3.53 -9.31
N ASN A 251 -0.19 -4.56 -9.55
CA ASN A 251 -0.51 -5.63 -10.50
C ASN A 251 -1.70 -6.52 -10.08
N THR A 252 -2.11 -6.46 -8.81
CA THR A 252 -3.21 -7.26 -8.26
C THR A 252 -4.43 -6.42 -7.89
N LEU A 253 -4.28 -5.09 -7.97
CA LEU A 253 -5.31 -4.12 -7.62
C LEU A 253 -5.82 -3.43 -8.88
N LYS A 254 -7.02 -2.88 -8.79
CA LYS A 254 -7.56 -1.96 -9.79
C LYS A 254 -7.31 -0.54 -9.29
N THR A 255 -6.54 0.25 -10.03
CA THR A 255 -6.20 1.60 -9.62
C THR A 255 -5.90 2.46 -10.84
N ASP A 256 -6.23 3.73 -10.77
CA ASP A 256 -5.81 4.78 -11.70
C ASP A 256 -4.50 5.46 -11.25
N LEU A 257 -4.06 5.18 -10.01
CA LEU A 257 -2.81 5.71 -9.50
C LEU A 257 -1.61 5.13 -10.25
N THR A 258 -0.72 6.01 -10.65
CA THR A 258 0.51 5.68 -11.36
C THR A 258 1.73 5.74 -10.43
N ILE A 259 2.87 5.26 -10.89
CA ILE A 259 4.13 5.40 -10.18
C ILE A 259 4.54 6.88 -10.03
N VAL A 260 4.06 7.75 -10.93
CA VAL A 260 4.32 9.19 -10.88
C VAL A 260 3.53 9.83 -9.74
N ASP A 261 2.24 9.49 -9.60
CA ASP A 261 1.40 9.97 -8.49
C ASP A 261 1.99 9.54 -7.15
N PHE A 262 2.46 8.30 -7.09
CA PHE A 262 3.11 7.75 -5.92
C PHE A 262 4.43 8.49 -5.59
N SER A 263 5.26 8.76 -6.59
CA SER A 263 6.50 9.53 -6.42
C SER A 263 6.22 10.96 -5.94
N THR A 264 5.17 11.58 -6.44
CA THR A 264 4.74 12.92 -5.99
C THR A 264 4.27 12.89 -4.53
N ALA A 265 3.61 11.82 -4.10
CA ALA A 265 3.17 11.62 -2.72
C ALA A 265 4.30 11.19 -1.75
N GLU A 266 5.50 10.86 -2.24
CA GLU A 266 6.59 10.29 -1.42
C GLU A 266 6.97 11.19 -0.25
N THR A 267 7.01 12.50 -0.44
CA THR A 267 7.31 13.46 0.63
C THR A 267 6.25 13.45 1.71
N ALA A 268 4.95 13.45 1.32
CA ALA A 268 3.84 13.35 2.26
C ALA A 268 3.90 12.02 3.05
N LEU A 269 4.17 10.91 2.36
CA LEU A 269 4.33 9.59 2.98
C LEU A 269 5.46 9.57 4.01
N LYS A 270 6.61 10.21 3.73
CA LYS A 270 7.72 10.34 4.67
C LYS A 270 7.31 11.15 5.90
N ILE A 271 6.68 12.31 5.70
CA ILE A 271 6.20 13.16 6.79
C ILE A 271 5.23 12.37 7.69
N LEU A 272 4.25 11.68 7.11
CA LEU A 272 3.29 10.87 7.86
C LEU A 272 3.94 9.70 8.61
N THR A 273 5.03 9.16 8.08
CA THR A 273 5.76 8.05 8.71
C THR A 273 6.66 8.51 9.85
N GLU A 274 7.37 9.61 9.66
CA GLU A 274 8.35 10.12 10.62
C GLU A 274 7.68 10.87 11.78
N ASN A 275 6.65 11.65 11.48
CA ASN A 275 5.95 12.49 12.45
C ASN A 275 4.62 11.87 12.93
N GLY A 276 4.14 10.81 12.26
CA GLY A 276 2.83 10.19 12.53
C GLY A 276 1.65 11.04 12.02
N PHE A 277 0.46 10.50 12.20
CA PHE A 277 -0.79 11.23 12.01
C PHE A 277 -1.09 12.07 13.25
N GLU A 278 -1.47 13.33 13.10
CA GLU A 278 -2.03 14.13 14.20
C GLU A 278 -3.43 13.65 14.56
N ALA A 279 -4.23 13.38 13.54
CA ALA A 279 -5.56 12.81 13.70
C ALA A 279 -5.79 11.68 12.71
N LEU A 280 -6.34 10.58 13.21
CA LEU A 280 -6.77 9.44 12.43
C LEU A 280 -8.17 9.10 12.92
N ARG A 281 -9.17 9.66 12.26
CA ARG A 281 -10.57 9.62 12.70
C ARG A 281 -11.49 8.96 11.69
N THR A 282 -12.64 8.57 12.17
CA THR A 282 -13.75 8.08 11.37
C THR A 282 -14.91 9.04 11.46
N ASP A 283 -15.49 9.37 10.31
CA ASP A 283 -16.69 10.19 10.23
C ASP A 283 -17.80 9.40 9.53
N ASP A 284 -19.03 9.82 9.73
CA ASP A 284 -20.17 9.26 9.01
C ASP A 284 -20.16 9.73 7.54
N PHE A 285 -20.62 8.85 6.66
CA PHE A 285 -20.78 9.19 5.25
C PHE A 285 -22.10 9.94 5.07
N GLU A 286 -22.00 11.22 4.78
CA GLU A 286 -23.18 12.07 4.52
C GLU A 286 -23.49 12.08 3.02
N VAL A 287 -24.75 11.78 2.68
CA VAL A 287 -25.26 11.90 1.32
C VAL A 287 -25.69 13.33 1.06
N VAL A 288 -25.02 13.98 0.11
CA VAL A 288 -25.44 15.32 -0.34
C VAL A 288 -26.76 15.20 -1.09
N LYS A 289 -27.80 15.85 -0.56
CA LYS A 289 -29.09 15.91 -1.26
C LYS A 289 -28.94 16.79 -2.50
N THR A 290 -28.80 16.19 -3.66
CA THR A 290 -28.98 16.90 -4.93
C THR A 290 -30.40 17.44 -5.00
N LYS A 291 -30.50 18.76 -5.13
CA LYS A 291 -31.78 19.48 -5.27
C LYS A 291 -32.41 19.23 -6.64
#